data_cb66bcf4f822dc733445a34dfaefaaf0
#
_entry.id   cb66bcf4f822dc733445a34dfaefaaf0
#
_cell.length_a   1.000
_cell.length_b   1.000
_cell.length_c   1.000
_cell.angle_alpha   90.00
_cell.angle_beta   90.00
_cell.angle_gamma   90.00
#
_symmetry.space_group_name_H-M   'P 1'
#
loop_
_entity.id
_entity.type
_entity.pdbx_description
1 polymer ?
#
loop_
_entity_poly.entity_id
_entity_poly.type
_entity_poly.pdbx_seq_one_letter_code
_entity_poly.pdbx_strand_id
1 'polypeptide(L)'
;MLLTPDNKLKKLIVIGDRILIRPSKPNEQTASGLYLPPGVQEKEKVQQGYVIKTGPGYAIPVPIESESWKGEEEQVKYVPLQAREGDLAIFLLSGATEVMYEGEKYFIVPQSAILMLEREEDL
;
A
#
# COMPACT_ATOMS: atom_id res chain seq x y z
N MET A 1 7.06 15.57 17.37
CA MET A 1 6.87 14.96 17.20
C MET A 1 6.94 14.22 17.17
N LEU A 2 6.98 14.00 17.39
CA LEU A 2 6.93 13.41 17.20
C LEU A 2 6.87 12.30 17.23
N LEU A 3 6.39 11.86 17.98
CA LEU A 3 6.18 10.67 17.79
C LEU A 3 5.58 10.51 16.60
N THR A 4 6.23 10.25 15.71
CA THR A 4 5.65 10.11 14.46
C THR A 4 4.88 8.85 14.46
N PRO A 5 3.86 8.77 13.67
CA PRO A 5 3.17 7.53 13.45
C PRO A 5 4.11 6.42 13.04
N ASP A 6 5.23 6.81 12.45
CA ASP A 6 6.20 5.82 12.05
C ASP A 6 6.70 4.99 13.19
N ASN A 7 6.91 5.61 14.34
CA ASN A 7 7.38 4.85 15.47
C ASN A 7 6.36 3.86 15.95
N LYS A 8 5.10 4.24 15.94
CA LYS A 8 4.09 3.33 16.35
C LYS A 8 3.98 2.18 15.40
N LEU A 9 4.19 2.42 14.13
CA LEU A 9 3.94 1.41 13.12
C LEU A 9 5.18 0.60 12.77
N LYS A 10 6.29 0.86 13.46
CA LYS A 10 7.49 0.13 13.14
C LYS A 10 7.39 -1.35 13.35
N LYS A 11 6.54 -1.77 14.23
CA LYS A 11 6.41 -3.19 14.51
C LYS A 11 5.57 -3.92 13.48
N LEU A 12 4.88 -3.19 12.63
CA LEU A 12 4.01 -3.84 11.66
C LEU A 12 4.79 -4.18 10.41
N ILE A 13 4.62 -5.38 9.95
CA ILE A 13 5.28 -5.84 8.74
C ILE A 13 4.20 -6.25 7.77
N VAL A 14 4.18 -5.59 6.62
CA VAL A 14 3.18 -5.88 5.60
C VAL A 14 3.72 -6.98 4.71
N ILE A 15 2.86 -7.92 4.37
CA ILE A 15 3.26 -9.13 3.68
C ILE A 15 2.90 -9.06 2.20
N GLY A 16 3.85 -9.49 1.37
CA GLY A 16 3.56 -9.71 -0.04
C GLY A 16 3.22 -8.45 -0.78
N ASP A 17 2.15 -8.49 -1.55
CA ASP A 17 1.75 -7.38 -2.38
C ASP A 17 0.74 -6.47 -1.71
N ARG A 18 0.69 -6.50 -0.40
CA ARG A 18 -0.30 -5.71 0.31
C ARG A 18 0.28 -4.39 0.76
N ILE A 19 -0.61 -3.47 1.04
CA ILE A 19 -0.26 -2.10 1.33
C ILE A 19 -1.12 -1.64 2.49
N LEU A 20 -0.50 -0.99 3.47
CA LEU A 20 -1.21 -0.45 4.62
C LEU A 20 -1.50 1.01 4.35
N ILE A 21 -2.78 1.38 4.43
CA ILE A 21 -3.23 2.71 4.06
C ILE A 21 -3.98 3.33 5.21
N ARG A 22 -3.65 4.59 5.50
CA ARG A 22 -4.41 5.36 6.46
C ARG A 22 -5.45 6.17 5.69
N PRO A 23 -6.75 5.95 5.95
CA PRO A 23 -7.76 6.67 5.16
C PRO A 23 -7.69 8.16 5.41
N SER A 24 -7.98 8.92 4.37
CA SER A 24 -8.05 10.35 4.49
C SER A 24 -9.52 10.73 4.44
N LYS A 25 -9.79 11.97 4.84
CA LYS A 25 -11.15 12.42 4.87
C LYS A 25 -11.66 12.60 3.46
N PRO A 26 -12.90 12.22 3.20
CA PRO A 26 -13.41 12.29 1.84
C PRO A 26 -13.45 13.68 1.25
N ASN A 27 -13.55 14.71 2.10
CA ASN A 27 -13.65 16.04 1.58
C ASN A 27 -12.35 16.75 1.41
N GLU A 28 -11.23 16.11 1.72
CA GLU A 28 -9.97 16.79 1.64
C GLU A 28 -9.44 16.77 0.23
N GLN A 29 -8.94 17.89 -0.21
CA GLN A 29 -8.25 17.98 -1.47
C GLN A 29 -6.77 17.91 -1.20
N THR A 30 -6.02 17.29 -2.09
CA THR A 30 -4.58 17.30 -1.97
C THR A 30 -4.04 18.62 -2.49
N ALA A 31 -2.75 18.86 -2.30
CA ALA A 31 -2.13 20.08 -2.77
C ALA A 31 -2.24 20.22 -4.27
N SER A 32 -2.27 19.11 -4.99
CA SER A 32 -2.38 19.17 -6.44
C SER A 32 -3.82 19.28 -6.90
N GLY A 33 -4.78 19.19 -5.99
CA GLY A 33 -6.18 19.33 -6.36
C GLY A 33 -6.93 18.04 -6.55
N LEU A 34 -6.31 16.92 -6.28
CA LEU A 34 -7.02 15.65 -6.42
C LEU A 34 -8.14 15.57 -5.39
N TYR A 35 -9.30 15.22 -5.84
CA TYR A 35 -10.47 15.21 -4.99
C TYR A 35 -11.39 14.09 -5.43
N LEU A 36 -11.87 13.33 -4.48
CA LEU A 36 -12.77 12.22 -4.75
C LEU A 36 -14.16 12.63 -4.24
N PRO A 37 -15.07 12.97 -5.13
CA PRO A 37 -16.38 13.46 -4.69
C PRO A 37 -17.12 12.40 -3.89
N PRO A 38 -17.92 12.81 -2.90
CA PRO A 38 -18.61 11.83 -2.08
C PRO A 38 -19.55 10.92 -2.86
N GLY A 39 -20.19 11.45 -3.89
CA GLY A 39 -21.08 10.61 -4.67
C GLY A 39 -20.35 9.47 -5.36
N VAL A 40 -19.15 9.75 -5.84
CA VAL A 40 -18.36 8.72 -6.47
C VAL A 40 -17.95 7.69 -5.45
N GLN A 41 -17.57 8.13 -4.26
CA GLN A 41 -17.19 7.20 -3.22
C GLN A 41 -18.29 6.22 -2.90
N GLU A 42 -19.51 6.73 -2.78
CA GLU A 42 -20.59 5.84 -2.44
C GLU A 42 -20.96 4.92 -3.55
N LYS A 43 -21.01 5.47 -4.77
CA LYS A 43 -21.49 4.69 -5.86
C LYS A 43 -20.48 3.64 -6.29
N GLU A 44 -19.23 4.03 -6.38
CA GLU A 44 -18.21 3.11 -6.85
C GLU A 44 -17.51 2.37 -5.74
N LYS A 45 -17.82 2.71 -4.50
CA LYS A 45 -17.20 2.07 -3.35
C LYS A 45 -15.70 2.21 -3.40
N VAL A 46 -15.24 3.42 -3.63
CA VAL A 46 -13.82 3.72 -3.61
C VAL A 46 -13.51 4.59 -2.40
N GLN A 47 -12.27 4.56 -2.02
CA GLN A 47 -11.80 5.29 -0.85
C GLN A 47 -10.42 5.82 -1.16
N GLN A 48 -10.03 6.89 -0.47
CA GLN A 48 -8.68 7.38 -0.65
C GLN A 48 -7.97 7.39 0.69
N GLY A 49 -6.66 7.32 0.64
CA GLY A 49 -5.85 7.34 1.84
C GLY A 49 -4.39 7.36 1.49
N TYR A 50 -3.57 7.56 2.51
CA TYR A 50 -2.13 7.66 2.32
C TYR A 50 -1.46 6.33 2.61
N VAL A 51 -0.53 5.97 1.75
CA VAL A 51 0.23 4.74 1.91
C VAL A 51 1.20 4.92 3.06
N ILE A 52 1.10 4.06 4.05
CA ILE A 52 1.93 4.12 5.23
C ILE A 52 3.07 3.12 5.14
N LYS A 53 2.77 1.91 4.70
CA LYS A 53 3.76 0.86 4.57
C LYS A 53 3.40 -0.03 3.40
N THR A 54 4.39 -0.66 2.83
CA THR A 54 4.17 -1.57 1.73
C THR A 54 4.88 -2.88 2.01
N GLY A 55 4.34 -3.95 1.48
CA GLY A 55 5.02 -5.22 1.52
C GLY A 55 6.16 -5.26 0.52
N PRO A 56 6.87 -6.36 0.48
CA PRO A 56 8.03 -6.46 -0.41
C PRO A 56 7.68 -6.57 -1.89
N GLY A 57 6.45 -6.93 -2.20
CA GLY A 57 6.04 -7.02 -3.58
C GLY A 57 5.66 -8.43 -3.96
N TYR A 58 5.71 -8.68 -5.26
CA TYR A 58 5.32 -9.97 -5.78
C TYR A 58 6.51 -10.91 -5.76
N ALA A 59 6.31 -12.09 -5.24
CA ALA A 59 7.38 -13.07 -5.13
C ALA A 59 7.45 -13.85 -6.43
N ILE A 60 8.66 -13.93 -6.97
CA ILE A 60 8.89 -14.68 -8.18
C ILE A 60 10.00 -15.65 -7.91
N PRO A 61 9.80 -16.94 -8.16
CA PRO A 61 10.89 -17.87 -8.01
C PRO A 61 11.89 -17.67 -9.13
N VAL A 62 13.16 -17.67 -8.76
CA VAL A 62 14.21 -17.49 -9.72
C VAL A 62 15.05 -18.74 -9.71
N PRO A 63 15.15 -19.43 -10.83
CA PRO A 63 15.96 -20.64 -10.84
C PRO A 63 17.43 -20.30 -10.69
N ILE A 64 18.13 -21.19 -10.01
CA ILE A 64 19.55 -21.03 -9.88
C ILE A 64 20.16 -21.78 -11.00
N GLU A 65 20.72 -21.05 -11.95
CA GLU A 65 21.16 -21.69 -13.12
C GLU A 65 22.42 -22.46 -12.98
N SER A 66 23.32 -22.00 -12.26
CA SER A 66 24.62 -22.54 -12.39
C SER A 66 24.99 -23.60 -11.40
N GLU A 67 24.29 -23.82 -10.40
CA GLU A 67 24.75 -24.73 -9.42
C GLU A 67 23.71 -25.71 -9.07
N SER A 68 23.23 -26.35 -10.06
CA SER A 68 22.13 -27.25 -9.79
C SER A 68 22.54 -28.39 -8.89
N TRP A 69 23.82 -28.72 -8.84
CA TRP A 69 24.23 -29.81 -7.99
C TRP A 69 24.29 -29.41 -6.54
N LYS A 70 24.23 -28.15 -6.26
CA LYS A 70 24.21 -27.75 -4.92
C LYS A 70 22.89 -27.90 -4.25
N GLY A 71 21.93 -28.40 -4.85
CA GLY A 71 20.69 -28.58 -4.23
C GLY A 71 19.78 -27.65 -4.77
N GLU A 72 18.68 -27.73 -4.49
CA GLU A 72 17.83 -27.05 -5.03
C GLU A 72 17.31 -25.98 -4.38
N GLU A 73 17.98 -25.09 -3.84
CA GLU A 73 17.40 -24.00 -3.24
C GLU A 73 16.91 -23.06 -4.24
N GLU A 74 15.65 -22.80 -4.29
CA GLU A 74 15.07 -21.82 -5.11
C GLU A 74 15.26 -20.50 -4.45
N GLN A 75 15.76 -19.52 -5.13
CA GLN A 75 15.80 -18.19 -4.61
C GLN A 75 14.54 -17.49 -4.96
N VAL A 76 14.02 -16.71 -4.04
CA VAL A 76 12.82 -15.94 -4.26
C VAL A 76 13.22 -14.50 -4.46
N LYS A 77 12.79 -13.93 -5.57
CA LYS A 77 13.03 -12.54 -5.83
C LYS A 77 11.71 -11.81 -5.78
N TYR A 78 11.71 -10.60 -5.25
CA TYR A 78 10.50 -9.83 -5.18
C TYR A 78 10.50 -8.74 -6.22
N VAL A 79 9.37 -8.57 -6.90
CA VAL A 79 9.16 -7.45 -7.78
C VAL A 79 8.49 -6.38 -6.95
N PRO A 80 9.12 -5.22 -6.77
CA PRO A 80 8.56 -4.21 -5.86
C PRO A 80 7.22 -3.70 -6.33
N LEU A 81 6.44 -3.21 -5.39
CA LEU A 81 5.15 -2.64 -5.70
C LEU A 81 5.34 -1.25 -6.31
N GLN A 82 4.32 -0.81 -7.05
CA GLN A 82 4.35 0.54 -7.57
C GLN A 82 4.08 1.55 -6.47
N ALA A 83 3.27 1.19 -5.49
CA ALA A 83 2.95 2.11 -4.40
C ALA A 83 4.15 2.33 -3.52
N ARG A 84 4.31 3.56 -3.04
CA ARG A 84 5.40 3.91 -2.15
C ARG A 84 4.84 4.64 -0.95
N GLU A 85 5.58 4.61 0.14
CA GLU A 85 5.16 5.32 1.33
C GLU A 85 5.00 6.79 1.02
N GLY A 86 3.92 7.35 1.51
CA GLY A 86 3.60 8.75 1.27
C GLY A 86 2.69 9.00 0.09
N ASP A 87 2.50 8.02 -0.78
CA ASP A 87 1.58 8.21 -1.90
C ASP A 87 0.16 8.35 -1.42
N LEU A 88 -0.63 9.12 -2.14
CA LEU A 88 -2.07 9.11 -1.93
C LEU A 88 -2.65 8.07 -2.87
N ALA A 89 -3.40 7.13 -2.34
CA ALA A 89 -3.94 6.04 -3.13
C ALA A 89 -5.45 6.12 -3.18
N ILE A 90 -6.01 5.82 -4.35
CA ILE A 90 -7.44 5.63 -4.49
C ILE A 90 -7.65 4.16 -4.75
N PHE A 91 -8.46 3.54 -3.92
CA PHE A 91 -8.56 2.08 -3.96
C PHE A 91 -9.99 1.62 -3.78
N LEU A 92 -10.26 0.40 -4.19
CA LEU A 92 -11.58 -0.19 -4.10
C LEU A 92 -11.79 -0.75 -2.70
N LEU A 93 -12.92 -0.41 -2.11
CA LEU A 93 -13.22 -0.92 -0.79
C LEU A 93 -13.46 -2.42 -0.80
N SER A 94 -13.90 -2.96 -1.93
CA SER A 94 -14.17 -4.38 -1.98
C SER A 94 -12.91 -5.22 -1.80
N GLY A 95 -11.76 -4.64 -2.10
CA GLY A 95 -10.52 -5.37 -1.88
C GLY A 95 -9.81 -5.01 -0.61
N ALA A 96 -10.42 -4.17 0.22
CA ALA A 96 -9.75 -3.64 1.39
C ALA A 96 -10.21 -4.36 2.65
N THR A 97 -9.28 -4.57 3.56
CA THR A 97 -9.58 -5.12 4.87
C THR A 97 -9.34 -4.05 5.90
N GLU A 98 -10.37 -3.72 6.65
CA GLU A 98 -10.24 -2.68 7.65
C GLU A 98 -9.64 -3.26 8.92
N VAL A 99 -8.66 -2.59 9.48
CA VAL A 99 -8.06 -3.03 10.73
C VAL A 99 -7.92 -1.83 11.65
N MET A 100 -7.91 -2.11 12.95
CA MET A 100 -7.69 -1.08 13.95
C MET A 100 -6.36 -1.36 14.62
N TYR A 101 -5.55 -0.34 14.76
CA TYR A 101 -4.28 -0.50 15.45
C TYR A 101 -4.07 0.70 16.33
N GLU A 102 -3.97 0.46 17.62
CA GLU A 102 -3.78 1.51 18.62
C GLU A 102 -4.78 2.63 18.47
N GLY A 103 -6.03 2.24 18.30
CA GLY A 103 -7.10 3.22 18.26
C GLY A 103 -7.32 3.88 16.92
N GLU A 104 -6.54 3.55 15.91
CA GLU A 104 -6.69 4.18 14.61
C GLU A 104 -7.06 3.18 13.56
N LYS A 105 -7.81 3.64 12.59
CA LYS A 105 -8.28 2.78 11.53
C LYS A 105 -7.35 2.81 10.35
N TYR A 106 -7.08 1.63 9.81
CA TYR A 106 -6.26 1.50 8.61
C TYR A 106 -6.92 0.50 7.69
N PHE A 107 -6.52 0.53 6.43
CA PHE A 107 -6.93 -0.48 5.47
C PHE A 107 -5.72 -1.22 4.97
N ILE A 108 -5.89 -2.51 4.76
CA ILE A 108 -4.87 -3.32 4.11
C ILE A 108 -5.45 -3.72 2.77
N VAL A 109 -4.76 -3.35 1.70
CA VAL A 109 -5.27 -3.63 0.36
C VAL A 109 -4.18 -4.24 -0.47
N PRO A 110 -4.53 -5.15 -1.37
CA PRO A 110 -3.54 -5.62 -2.34
C PRO A 110 -3.34 -4.53 -3.39
N GLN A 111 -2.18 -4.50 -4.00
CA GLN A 111 -1.94 -3.47 -4.99
C GLN A 111 -2.95 -3.54 -6.12
N SER A 112 -3.45 -4.73 -6.42
CA SER A 112 -4.43 -4.87 -7.49
C SER A 112 -5.73 -4.12 -7.21
N ALA A 113 -5.99 -3.74 -5.98
CA ALA A 113 -7.19 -2.97 -5.66
C ALA A 113 -6.96 -1.47 -5.74
N ILE A 114 -5.75 -1.04 -6.01
CA ILE A 114 -5.45 0.38 -6.11
C ILE A 114 -5.67 0.83 -7.53
N LEU A 115 -6.45 1.88 -7.69
CA LEU A 115 -6.78 2.39 -9.01
C LEU A 115 -5.81 3.46 -9.47
N MET A 116 -5.32 4.28 -8.54
CA MET A 116 -4.49 5.39 -8.92
C MET A 116 -3.67 5.84 -7.73
N LEU A 117 -2.48 6.31 -8.00
CA LEU A 117 -1.61 6.88 -6.97
C LEU A 117 -1.25 8.29 -7.37
N GLU A 118 -1.17 9.16 -6.37
CA GLU A 118 -0.66 10.50 -6.59
C GLU A 118 0.58 10.65 -5.73
N ARG A 119 1.65 11.12 -6.32
CA ARG A 119 2.92 11.24 -5.63
C ARG A 119 3.51 12.60 -5.90
N GLU A 120 3.94 13.26 -4.86
CA GLU A 120 4.65 14.49 -5.02
C GLU A 120 6.09 14.15 -5.21
N GLU A 121 6.65 14.68 -6.26
CA GLU A 121 8.04 14.43 -6.49
C GLU A 121 8.73 15.75 -6.70
N ASP A 122 9.90 15.85 -6.15
CA ASP A 122 10.67 17.04 -6.37
C ASP A 122 11.40 16.86 -7.65
N LEU A 123 11.12 17.65 -8.60
CA LEU A 123 11.78 17.52 -9.89
C LEU A 123 12.87 18.56 -10.06
#